data_63008b938b05abab35e1f7d1327efbfc
#
_entry.id   63008b938b05abab35e1f7d1327efbfc
#
_cell.length_a   1.000
_cell.length_b   1.000
_cell.length_c   1.000
_cell.angle_alpha   90.00
_cell.angle_beta   90.00
_cell.angle_gamma   90.00
#
_symmetry.space_group_name_H-M   'P 1'
#
loop_
_entity.id
_entity.type
_entity.pdbx_description
1 polymer ?
#
loop_
_entity_poly.entity_id
_entity_poly.type
_entity_poly.pdbx_seq_one_letter_code
_entity_poly.pdbx_strand_id
1 'polypeptide(L)'
;EDNIGKPAFVSYTGDEDDETKEIYRNIYSNNWENIPVTIAEQLKKSSSNNIYGDIIKIFMITSSGAEGISLKNGRYVHILEPYWHPVRVEQVIGRVRRICSHQELDPKDRTVEVFMYLMTFSEEQIKDQLSTELMLKDRSLLDSKVVLTTDEYIYEKASIKEKINKNFIKNMKE
;
A
#
# COMPACT_ATOMS: atom_id res chain seq x y z
N GLU A 1 -17.39 22.66 6.71
CA GLU A 1 -18.37 22.82 5.61
C GLU A 1 -17.72 22.93 4.22
N ASP A 2 -16.47 23.42 4.11
CA ASP A 2 -15.81 23.69 2.81
C ASP A 2 -15.28 22.44 2.07
N ASN A 3 -15.39 21.25 2.65
CA ASN A 3 -14.86 20.02 2.06
C ASN A 3 -15.91 19.03 1.58
N ILE A 4 -17.19 19.37 1.69
CA ILE A 4 -18.28 18.52 1.20
C ILE A 4 -18.18 18.41 -0.33
N GLY A 5 -18.12 17.16 -0.83
CA GLY A 5 -18.01 16.87 -2.27
C GLY A 5 -16.58 16.78 -2.82
N LYS A 6 -15.54 16.96 -1.99
CA LYS A 6 -14.17 16.66 -2.39
C LYS A 6 -13.79 15.23 -1.98
N PRO A 7 -13.07 14.48 -2.82
CA PRO A 7 -12.57 13.15 -2.46
C PRO A 7 -11.71 13.22 -1.19
N ALA A 8 -11.98 12.32 -0.25
CA ALA A 8 -11.28 12.26 1.03
C ALA A 8 -10.25 11.13 1.07
N PHE A 9 -9.40 11.16 2.08
CA PHE A 9 -8.60 10.02 2.48
C PHE A 9 -9.11 9.48 3.82
N VAL A 10 -8.86 8.20 4.09
CA VAL A 10 -9.09 7.58 5.40
C VAL A 10 -7.82 6.91 5.89
N SER A 11 -7.65 6.91 7.21
CA SER A 11 -6.61 6.20 7.92
C SER A 11 -7.19 4.95 8.54
N TYR A 12 -6.55 3.81 8.33
CA TYR A 12 -6.92 2.51 8.85
C TYR A 12 -5.75 1.95 9.66
N THR A 13 -5.70 2.35 10.91
CA THR A 13 -4.59 2.06 11.83
C THR A 13 -5.06 1.18 12.99
N GLY A 14 -4.25 1.06 14.03
CA GLY A 14 -4.63 0.40 15.27
C GLY A 14 -5.48 1.26 16.19
N ASP A 15 -5.56 2.56 15.95
CA ASP A 15 -6.13 3.55 16.87
C ASP A 15 -7.63 3.74 16.68
N GLU A 16 -8.17 3.50 15.47
CA GLU A 16 -9.59 3.59 15.22
C GLU A 16 -10.34 2.38 15.79
N ASP A 17 -11.58 2.61 16.24
CA ASP A 17 -12.47 1.54 16.69
C ASP A 17 -12.93 0.65 15.50
N ASP A 18 -13.36 -0.56 15.81
CA ASP A 18 -13.71 -1.56 14.79
C ASP A 18 -14.94 -1.16 13.96
N GLU A 19 -15.89 -0.43 14.52
CA GLU A 19 -17.08 0.04 13.82
C GLU A 19 -16.70 1.10 12.79
N THR A 20 -15.89 2.08 13.16
CA THR A 20 -15.36 3.10 12.25
C THR A 20 -14.55 2.47 11.12
N LYS A 21 -13.69 1.51 11.43
CA LYS A 21 -12.91 0.76 10.44
C LYS A 21 -13.80 0.05 9.42
N GLU A 22 -14.86 -0.58 9.90
CA GLU A 22 -15.80 -1.29 9.03
C GLU A 22 -16.56 -0.32 8.11
N ILE A 23 -16.98 0.82 8.63
CA ILE A 23 -17.64 1.88 7.84
C ILE A 23 -16.70 2.38 6.74
N TYR A 24 -15.44 2.70 7.05
CA TYR A 24 -14.46 3.16 6.06
C TYR A 24 -14.23 2.13 4.96
N ARG A 25 -14.06 0.87 5.34
CA ARG A 25 -13.88 -0.25 4.39
C ARG A 25 -15.09 -0.42 3.47
N ASN A 26 -16.29 -0.32 4.02
CA ASN A 26 -17.54 -0.48 3.27
C ASN A 26 -17.77 0.70 2.31
N ILE A 27 -17.51 1.94 2.72
CA ILE A 27 -17.58 3.11 1.84
C ILE A 27 -16.56 2.97 0.71
N TYR A 28 -15.29 2.69 1.05
CA TYR A 28 -14.23 2.54 0.06
C TYR A 28 -14.55 1.46 -0.98
N SER A 29 -15.07 0.32 -0.52
CA SER A 29 -15.41 -0.83 -1.36
C SER A 29 -16.78 -0.74 -2.02
N ASN A 30 -17.45 0.40 -1.96
CA ASN A 30 -18.78 0.64 -2.53
C ASN A 30 -19.87 -0.31 -2.00
N ASN A 31 -19.76 -0.75 -0.74
CA ASN A 31 -20.65 -1.72 -0.11
C ASN A 31 -21.69 -1.02 0.81
N TRP A 32 -22.64 -0.34 0.21
CA TRP A 32 -23.59 0.55 0.90
C TRP A 32 -24.57 -0.16 1.82
N GLU A 33 -24.81 -1.44 1.64
CA GLU A 33 -25.76 -2.23 2.46
C GLU A 33 -25.31 -2.36 3.91
N ASN A 34 -24.00 -2.25 4.17
CA ASN A 34 -23.39 -2.39 5.48
C ASN A 34 -22.97 -1.04 6.10
N ILE A 35 -23.53 0.06 5.63
CA ILE A 35 -23.25 1.40 6.14
C ILE A 35 -24.52 1.93 6.84
N PRO A 36 -24.41 2.56 8.03
CA PRO A 36 -25.55 3.21 8.68
C PRO A 36 -26.27 4.18 7.73
N VAL A 37 -27.60 4.09 7.68
CA VAL A 37 -28.44 4.82 6.72
C VAL A 37 -28.18 6.33 6.76
N THR A 38 -28.03 6.88 7.96
CA THR A 38 -27.77 8.32 8.15
C THR A 38 -26.46 8.78 7.50
N ILE A 39 -25.40 7.96 7.58
CA ILE A 39 -24.10 8.24 6.96
C ILE A 39 -24.20 8.06 5.44
N ALA A 40 -24.83 6.98 4.99
CA ALA A 40 -25.03 6.70 3.58
C ALA A 40 -25.81 7.82 2.87
N GLU A 41 -26.89 8.33 3.47
CA GLU A 41 -27.67 9.44 2.92
C GLU A 41 -26.89 10.75 2.83
N GLN A 42 -26.04 11.03 3.81
CA GLN A 42 -25.19 12.22 3.79
C GLN A 42 -24.13 12.13 2.70
N LEU A 43 -23.45 10.99 2.58
CA LEU A 43 -22.40 10.79 1.58
C LEU A 43 -22.95 10.74 0.14
N LYS A 44 -24.12 10.14 -0.04
CA LYS A 44 -24.79 10.08 -1.35
C LYS A 44 -25.26 11.45 -1.86
N LYS A 45 -25.30 12.49 -1.03
CA LYS A 45 -25.49 13.87 -1.49
C LYS A 45 -24.31 14.38 -2.31
N SER A 46 -23.10 13.88 -2.04
CA SER A 46 -21.90 14.28 -2.78
C SER A 46 -21.61 13.36 -3.98
N SER A 47 -21.78 12.06 -3.84
CA SER A 47 -21.67 11.09 -4.94
C SER A 47 -22.54 9.87 -4.69
N SER A 48 -23.14 9.32 -5.76
CA SER A 48 -24.01 8.13 -5.68
C SER A 48 -23.27 6.84 -5.32
N ASN A 49 -21.96 6.79 -5.58
CA ASN A 49 -21.12 5.61 -5.34
C ASN A 49 -19.65 6.02 -5.13
N ASN A 50 -18.80 5.04 -4.78
CA ASN A 50 -17.36 5.22 -4.62
C ASN A 50 -16.53 4.35 -5.56
N ILE A 51 -17.06 3.90 -6.68
CA ILE A 51 -16.39 2.97 -7.60
C ILE A 51 -15.07 3.54 -8.11
N TYR A 52 -15.02 4.84 -8.37
CA TYR A 52 -13.82 5.55 -8.85
C TYR A 52 -13.14 6.44 -7.79
N GLY A 53 -13.58 6.32 -6.53
CA GLY A 53 -12.97 7.08 -5.42
C GLY A 53 -13.48 8.51 -5.31
N ASP A 54 -14.74 8.77 -5.67
CA ASP A 54 -15.34 10.11 -5.60
C ASP A 54 -15.60 10.58 -4.15
N ILE A 55 -15.74 9.63 -3.22
CA ILE A 55 -15.95 9.89 -1.78
C ILE A 55 -14.66 9.63 -1.03
N ILE A 56 -14.14 8.39 -1.06
CA ILE A 56 -12.85 8.03 -0.48
C ILE A 56 -11.92 7.63 -1.62
N LYS A 57 -10.92 8.45 -1.88
CA LYS A 57 -9.94 8.24 -2.95
C LYS A 57 -8.70 7.49 -2.47
N ILE A 58 -8.26 7.77 -1.25
CA ILE A 58 -7.05 7.20 -0.68
C ILE A 58 -7.40 6.44 0.60
N PHE A 59 -6.97 5.18 0.67
CA PHE A 59 -7.11 4.33 1.84
C PHE A 59 -5.72 4.02 2.39
N MET A 60 -5.34 4.68 3.48
CA MET A 60 -4.03 4.51 4.12
C MET A 60 -4.10 3.41 5.17
N ILE A 61 -3.19 2.45 5.10
CA ILE A 61 -3.17 1.29 6.00
C ILE A 61 -1.79 1.15 6.61
N THR A 62 -1.75 0.93 7.92
CA THR A 62 -0.52 0.48 8.60
C THR A 62 -0.40 -1.04 8.57
N SER A 63 0.76 -1.56 8.93
CA SER A 63 1.00 -3.01 8.98
C SER A 63 0.04 -3.75 9.91
N SER A 64 -0.38 -3.14 11.02
CA SER A 64 -1.35 -3.70 11.97
C SER A 64 -2.78 -3.75 11.40
N GLY A 65 -3.15 -2.80 10.56
CA GLY A 65 -4.48 -2.75 9.92
C GLY A 65 -4.60 -3.63 8.68
N ALA A 66 -3.48 -4.08 8.11
CA ALA A 66 -3.49 -4.78 6.82
C ALA A 66 -4.00 -6.23 6.89
N GLU A 67 -4.13 -6.84 8.07
CA GLU A 67 -4.57 -8.23 8.19
C GLU A 67 -6.10 -8.35 8.10
N GLY A 68 -6.56 -9.37 7.37
CA GLY A 68 -7.98 -9.72 7.29
C GLY A 68 -8.87 -8.86 6.38
N ILE A 69 -8.40 -7.72 5.84
CA ILE A 69 -9.20 -6.83 5.01
C ILE A 69 -9.22 -7.23 3.53
N SER A 70 -10.25 -6.79 2.84
CA SER A 70 -10.39 -6.86 1.38
C SER A 70 -10.87 -5.52 0.88
N LEU A 71 -10.18 -4.98 -0.12
CA LEU A 71 -10.50 -3.69 -0.73
C LEU A 71 -10.91 -3.92 -2.18
N LYS A 72 -12.11 -3.44 -2.53
CA LYS A 72 -12.60 -3.52 -3.92
C LYS A 72 -12.25 -2.25 -4.68
N ASN A 73 -12.20 -2.37 -6.00
CA ASN A 73 -12.04 -1.25 -6.94
C ASN A 73 -10.72 -0.45 -6.80
N GLY A 74 -9.77 -0.92 -5.96
CA GLY A 74 -8.48 -0.29 -5.84
C GLY A 74 -7.62 -0.54 -7.08
N ARG A 75 -7.16 0.51 -7.75
CA ARG A 75 -6.35 0.42 -8.98
C ARG A 75 -4.87 0.67 -8.75
N TYR A 76 -4.54 1.38 -7.68
CA TYR A 76 -3.18 1.77 -7.35
C TYR A 76 -2.83 1.30 -5.94
N VAL A 77 -1.68 0.67 -5.80
CA VAL A 77 -1.13 0.26 -4.51
C VAL A 77 0.21 0.95 -4.32
N HIS A 78 0.29 1.80 -3.31
CA HIS A 78 1.50 2.53 -2.97
C HIS A 78 2.11 1.93 -1.70
N ILE A 79 3.32 1.38 -1.80
CA ILE A 79 4.06 0.78 -0.70
C ILE A 79 5.23 1.72 -0.39
N LEU A 80 5.13 2.43 0.74
CA LEU A 80 6.06 3.49 1.11
C LEU A 80 7.35 2.99 1.76
N GLU A 81 7.35 1.73 2.23
CA GLU A 81 8.50 1.12 2.88
C GLU A 81 8.70 -0.32 2.36
N PRO A 82 9.93 -0.70 2.01
CA PRO A 82 10.24 -2.07 1.67
C PRO A 82 10.17 -2.97 2.91
N TYR A 83 10.00 -4.26 2.71
CA TYR A 83 9.97 -5.23 3.79
C TYR A 83 10.95 -6.38 3.54
N TRP A 84 11.51 -6.95 4.61
CA TRP A 84 12.49 -8.04 4.58
C TRP A 84 12.03 -9.30 3.84
N HIS A 85 10.71 -9.52 3.78
CA HIS A 85 10.11 -10.68 3.16
C HIS A 85 9.18 -10.25 2.02
N PRO A 86 9.46 -10.64 0.78
CA PRO A 86 8.62 -10.29 -0.37
C PRO A 86 7.19 -10.80 -0.22
N VAL A 87 6.98 -11.91 0.48
CA VAL A 87 5.65 -12.48 0.75
C VAL A 87 4.72 -11.47 1.44
N ARG A 88 5.25 -10.64 2.34
CA ARG A 88 4.42 -9.63 3.03
C ARG A 88 3.96 -8.53 2.06
N VAL A 89 4.82 -8.11 1.15
CA VAL A 89 4.47 -7.17 0.08
C VAL A 89 3.38 -7.78 -0.81
N GLU A 90 3.53 -9.03 -1.21
CA GLU A 90 2.52 -9.77 -1.99
C GLU A 90 1.19 -9.91 -1.24
N GLN A 91 1.21 -10.10 0.08
CA GLN A 91 0.00 -10.13 0.91
C GLN A 91 -0.74 -8.79 0.89
N VAL A 92 -0.02 -7.66 0.98
CA VAL A 92 -0.63 -6.32 0.88
C VAL A 92 -1.24 -6.11 -0.50
N ILE A 93 -0.52 -6.42 -1.58
CA ILE A 93 -1.03 -6.35 -2.94
C ILE A 93 -2.28 -7.23 -3.10
N GLY A 94 -2.26 -8.43 -2.52
CA GLY A 94 -3.35 -9.38 -2.53
C GLY A 94 -4.62 -8.89 -1.82
N ARG A 95 -4.58 -7.82 -1.00
CA ARG A 95 -5.78 -7.20 -0.41
C ARG A 95 -6.63 -6.48 -1.44
N VAL A 96 -6.00 -5.96 -2.46
CA VAL A 96 -6.63 -5.24 -3.57
C VAL A 96 -6.84 -6.17 -4.76
N ARG A 97 -5.85 -6.99 -5.11
CA ARG A 97 -5.84 -7.90 -6.27
C ARG A 97 -6.47 -9.26 -5.94
N ARG A 98 -7.77 -9.26 -5.72
CA ARG A 98 -8.55 -10.50 -5.47
C ARG A 98 -9.45 -10.82 -6.65
N ILE A 99 -9.84 -12.09 -6.73
CA ILE A 99 -10.86 -12.54 -7.69
C ILE A 99 -12.13 -11.73 -7.46
N CYS A 100 -12.72 -11.20 -8.54
CA CYS A 100 -13.92 -10.39 -8.54
C CYS A 100 -13.83 -9.02 -7.84
N SER A 101 -12.65 -8.59 -7.40
CA SER A 101 -12.52 -7.30 -6.70
C SER A 101 -12.73 -6.06 -7.58
N HIS A 102 -12.70 -6.21 -8.91
CA HIS A 102 -12.80 -5.12 -9.88
C HIS A 102 -13.97 -5.27 -10.84
N GLN A 103 -14.99 -6.09 -10.48
CA GLN A 103 -16.11 -6.36 -11.37
C GLN A 103 -16.98 -5.13 -11.68
N GLU A 104 -17.05 -4.19 -10.73
CA GLU A 104 -17.82 -2.95 -10.88
C GLU A 104 -17.16 -1.92 -11.81
N LEU A 105 -15.85 -2.09 -12.06
CA LEU A 105 -15.10 -1.21 -12.95
C LEU A 105 -15.31 -1.58 -14.43
N ASP A 106 -15.13 -0.61 -15.30
CA ASP A 106 -15.05 -0.87 -16.75
C ASP A 106 -13.91 -1.87 -17.04
N PRO A 107 -14.06 -2.77 -18.02
CA PRO A 107 -13.04 -3.77 -18.34
C PRO A 107 -11.63 -3.21 -18.54
N LYS A 108 -11.51 -2.02 -19.12
CA LYS A 108 -10.24 -1.32 -19.37
C LYS A 108 -9.56 -0.85 -18.07
N ASP A 109 -10.34 -0.64 -17.00
CA ASP A 109 -9.88 -0.12 -15.70
C ASP A 109 -9.63 -1.23 -14.67
N ARG A 110 -9.85 -2.51 -15.03
CA ARG A 110 -9.65 -3.69 -14.18
C ARG A 110 -8.18 -4.08 -14.05
N THR A 111 -7.34 -3.09 -13.77
CA THR A 111 -5.88 -3.26 -13.58
C THR A 111 -5.47 -2.83 -12.18
N VAL A 112 -4.41 -3.43 -11.66
CA VAL A 112 -3.77 -2.99 -10.41
C VAL A 112 -2.32 -2.66 -10.71
N GLU A 113 -1.98 -1.39 -10.53
CA GLU A 113 -0.61 -0.91 -10.63
C GLU A 113 0.00 -0.81 -9.22
N VAL A 114 1.23 -1.25 -9.08
CA VAL A 114 1.93 -1.27 -7.79
C VAL A 114 3.16 -0.39 -7.86
N PHE A 115 3.25 0.54 -6.92
CA PHE A 115 4.37 1.46 -6.76
C PHE A 115 5.10 1.15 -5.45
N MET A 116 6.37 0.78 -5.55
CA MET A 116 7.27 0.62 -4.42
C MET A 116 8.14 1.86 -4.31
N TYR A 117 8.14 2.51 -3.16
CA TYR A 117 8.96 3.67 -2.88
C TYR A 117 10.14 3.26 -2.01
N LEU A 118 11.31 3.73 -2.39
CA LEU A 118 12.54 3.53 -1.64
C LEU A 118 13.14 4.91 -1.35
N MET A 119 13.52 5.13 -0.11
CA MET A 119 14.32 6.29 0.24
C MET A 119 15.74 6.09 -0.29
N THR A 120 16.25 7.08 -0.99
CA THR A 120 17.63 7.09 -1.51
C THR A 120 18.38 8.31 -1.01
N PHE A 121 19.70 8.24 -0.93
CA PHE A 121 20.51 9.42 -0.66
C PHE A 121 20.55 10.33 -1.88
N SER A 122 20.47 11.64 -1.65
CA SER A 122 20.73 12.63 -2.71
C SER A 122 22.23 12.67 -3.05
N GLU A 123 22.55 13.18 -4.24
CA GLU A 123 23.94 13.36 -4.64
C GLU A 123 24.71 14.27 -3.68
N GLU A 124 24.04 15.26 -3.08
CA GLU A 124 24.64 16.19 -2.11
C GLU A 124 24.98 15.45 -0.82
N GLN A 125 24.07 14.62 -0.30
CA GLN A 125 24.31 13.80 0.88
C GLN A 125 25.45 12.79 0.66
N ILE A 126 25.58 12.21 -0.53
CA ILE A 126 26.66 11.28 -0.86
C ILE A 126 28.02 12.01 -0.90
N LYS A 127 28.04 13.24 -1.41
CA LYS A 127 29.28 14.05 -1.46
C LYS A 127 29.72 14.54 -0.08
N ASP A 128 28.76 14.80 0.80
CA ASP A 128 29.03 15.18 2.20
C ASP A 128 29.28 13.93 3.05
N GLN A 129 30.55 13.49 3.08
CA GLN A 129 30.98 12.31 3.85
C GLN A 129 30.82 12.47 5.37
N LEU A 130 30.54 13.68 5.86
CA LEU A 130 30.31 14.00 7.26
C LEU A 130 28.83 14.06 7.63
N SER A 131 27.93 13.80 6.68
CA SER A 131 26.50 13.78 6.97
C SER A 131 26.18 12.72 8.03
N THR A 132 25.34 13.10 8.99
CA THR A 132 24.97 12.22 10.11
C THR A 132 24.35 10.91 9.61
N GLU A 133 23.56 10.96 8.56
CA GLU A 133 22.91 9.80 7.95
C GLU A 133 23.93 8.80 7.39
N LEU A 134 25.01 9.28 6.79
CA LEU A 134 26.09 8.42 6.30
C LEU A 134 26.95 7.85 7.41
N MET A 135 27.13 8.60 8.50
CA MET A 135 27.91 8.15 9.66
C MET A 135 27.20 7.07 10.46
N LEU A 136 25.87 7.08 10.53
CA LEU A 136 25.06 6.08 11.23
C LEU A 136 24.96 4.75 10.49
N LYS A 137 25.45 4.69 9.26
CA LYS A 137 25.37 3.50 8.43
C LYS A 137 26.35 2.43 8.90
N ASP A 138 25.88 1.21 9.06
CA ASP A 138 26.73 0.04 9.24
C ASP A 138 27.50 -0.28 7.96
N ARG A 139 28.77 0.10 7.93
CA ARG A 139 29.67 -0.12 6.81
C ARG A 139 30.24 -1.54 6.74
N SER A 140 30.00 -2.35 7.78
CA SER A 140 30.58 -3.69 7.87
C SER A 140 30.02 -4.69 6.87
N LEU A 141 28.81 -4.43 6.35
CA LEU A 141 28.07 -5.32 5.46
C LEU A 141 28.04 -4.87 4.01
N LEU A 142 28.74 -3.79 3.65
CA LEU A 142 28.63 -3.16 2.34
C LEU A 142 29.97 -3.18 1.60
N ASP A 143 29.87 -3.40 0.29
CA ASP A 143 30.96 -3.01 -0.61
C ASP A 143 31.23 -1.51 -0.41
N SER A 144 32.47 -1.17 -0.02
CA SER A 144 32.88 0.19 0.35
C SER A 144 32.66 1.24 -0.75
N LYS A 145 32.27 0.81 -1.96
CA LYS A 145 32.04 1.66 -3.13
C LYS A 145 30.61 2.16 -3.30
N VAL A 146 29.63 1.48 -2.70
CA VAL A 146 28.21 1.82 -2.89
C VAL A 146 27.57 2.17 -1.55
N VAL A 147 27.08 3.38 -1.46
CA VAL A 147 26.35 3.87 -0.28
C VAL A 147 24.87 3.62 -0.48
N LEU A 148 24.31 2.65 0.28
CA LEU A 148 22.88 2.32 0.21
C LEU A 148 22.17 2.87 1.46
N THR A 149 20.92 3.28 1.30
CA THR A 149 20.02 3.53 2.43
C THR A 149 19.54 2.22 3.03
N THR A 150 18.90 2.29 4.20
CA THR A 150 18.25 1.12 4.80
C THR A 150 17.22 0.50 3.88
N ASP A 151 16.44 1.33 3.19
CA ASP A 151 15.40 0.86 2.26
C ASP A 151 16.01 0.12 1.07
N GLU A 152 17.04 0.69 0.45
CA GLU A 152 17.74 0.03 -0.65
C GLU A 152 18.35 -1.30 -0.23
N TYR A 153 18.94 -1.36 0.97
CA TYR A 153 19.51 -2.58 1.51
C TYR A 153 18.44 -3.65 1.77
N ILE A 154 17.32 -3.28 2.42
CA ILE A 154 16.22 -4.20 2.70
C ILE A 154 15.62 -4.71 1.39
N TYR A 155 15.40 -3.82 0.42
CA TYR A 155 14.85 -4.18 -0.89
C TYR A 155 15.77 -5.14 -1.67
N GLU A 156 17.07 -4.89 -1.65
CA GLU A 156 18.05 -5.79 -2.28
C GLU A 156 17.98 -7.19 -1.65
N LYS A 157 17.99 -7.28 -0.31
CA LYS A 157 17.90 -8.57 0.40
C LYS A 157 16.57 -9.29 0.15
N ALA A 158 15.46 -8.55 0.11
CA ALA A 158 14.15 -9.11 -0.23
C ALA A 158 14.12 -9.65 -1.66
N SER A 159 14.70 -8.92 -2.62
CA SER A 159 14.78 -9.32 -4.03
C SER A 159 15.63 -10.58 -4.23
N ILE A 160 16.75 -10.71 -3.51
CA ILE A 160 17.56 -11.93 -3.51
C ILE A 160 16.77 -13.13 -2.99
N LYS A 161 16.07 -12.97 -1.85
CA LYS A 161 15.21 -14.03 -1.28
C LYS A 161 14.10 -14.45 -2.25
N GLU A 162 13.46 -13.49 -2.89
CA GLU A 162 12.43 -13.77 -3.89
C GLU A 162 12.97 -14.60 -5.07
N LYS A 163 14.14 -14.21 -5.59
CA LYS A 163 14.80 -14.93 -6.68
C LYS A 163 15.16 -16.37 -6.28
N ILE A 164 15.66 -16.57 -5.08
CA ILE A 164 15.97 -17.91 -4.54
C ILE A 164 14.68 -18.73 -4.45
N ASN A 165 13.60 -18.17 -3.87
CA ASN A 165 12.33 -18.86 -3.74
C ASN A 165 11.73 -19.24 -5.10
N LYS A 166 11.76 -18.32 -6.07
CA LYS A 166 11.28 -18.60 -7.44
C LYS A 166 12.06 -19.73 -8.10
N ASN A 167 13.38 -19.75 -7.96
CA ASN A 167 14.23 -20.81 -8.49
C ASN A 167 13.93 -22.15 -7.80
N PHE A 168 13.77 -22.15 -6.49
CA PHE A 168 13.42 -23.35 -5.71
C PHE A 168 12.09 -23.95 -6.17
N ILE A 169 11.04 -23.11 -6.27
CA ILE A 169 9.73 -23.56 -6.75
C ILE A 169 9.78 -24.09 -8.19
N LYS A 170 10.59 -23.46 -9.04
CA LYS A 170 10.77 -23.93 -10.42
C LYS A 170 11.37 -25.34 -10.44
N ASN A 171 12.46 -25.57 -9.70
CA ASN A 171 13.13 -26.87 -9.64
C ASN A 171 12.27 -27.97 -8.98
N MET A 172 11.28 -27.61 -8.15
CA MET A 172 10.34 -28.59 -7.58
C MET A 172 9.24 -29.04 -8.55
N LYS A 173 9.03 -28.28 -9.65
CA LYS A 173 7.99 -28.58 -10.65
C LYS A 173 8.54 -29.37 -11.86
N GLU A 174 9.83 -29.50 -11.98
CA GLU A 174 10.54 -30.36 -12.92
C GLU A 174 10.77 -31.76 -12.30
#